data_8a56ce06eae7541ecc1356cc812a4813
#
_entry.id   8a56ce06eae7541ecc1356cc812a4813
#
_cell.length_a   1.000
_cell.length_b   1.000
_cell.length_c   1.000
_cell.angle_alpha   90.00
_cell.angle_beta   90.00
_cell.angle_gamma   90.00
#
_symmetry.space_group_name_H-M   'P 1'
#
loop_
_entity.id
_entity.type
_entity.pdbx_description
1 polymer ?
#
loop_
_entity_poly.entity_id
_entity_poly.type
_entity_poly.pdbx_seq_one_letter_code
_entity_poly.pdbx_strand_id
1 'polypeptide(L)'
;MNSPVRDDHWLLSRLDYLWTKHFSDVDQKNKVFIKFGRAAKYRFGSIRLDPKKDASLILINGMFKDEKVPVKVVDHTIAHELVHYTHGFSSPHKKQYSHPHKGGVIDKEMLQRGLGDLIKAYKSWLKDYRKSLKPVVRKRRSRRLIRIRWI
;
A
#
# COMPACT_ATOMS: atom_id res chain seq x y z
N MET A 1 -3.70 -10.19 -25.85
CA MET A 1 -4.14 -8.87 -25.40
C MET A 1 -3.07 -8.24 -24.54
N ASN A 2 -2.74 -7.02 -24.79
CA ASN A 2 -1.76 -6.31 -23.99
C ASN A 2 -2.38 -5.89 -22.65
N SER A 3 -1.63 -6.10 -21.57
CA SER A 3 -2.01 -5.57 -20.27
C SER A 3 -2.08 -4.05 -20.32
N PRO A 4 -3.00 -3.39 -19.57
CA PRO A 4 -3.05 -1.95 -19.53
C PRO A 4 -1.74 -1.37 -19.00
N VAL A 5 -1.33 -0.24 -19.56
CA VAL A 5 -0.16 0.49 -19.07
C VAL A 5 -0.43 0.98 -17.66
N ARG A 6 0.52 0.72 -16.76
CA ARG A 6 0.43 1.16 -15.38
C ARG A 6 1.00 2.56 -15.24
N ASP A 7 0.13 3.54 -15.21
CA ASP A 7 0.43 4.94 -14.99
C ASP A 7 -0.40 5.47 -13.82
N ASP A 8 -0.32 6.77 -13.56
CA ASP A 8 -1.08 7.36 -12.45
C ASP A 8 -2.58 7.28 -12.67
N HIS A 9 -3.04 7.33 -13.91
CA HIS A 9 -4.45 7.14 -14.26
C HIS A 9 -4.92 5.71 -13.94
N TRP A 10 -4.09 4.71 -14.25
CA TRP A 10 -4.37 3.33 -13.89
C TRP A 10 -4.47 3.16 -12.37
N LEU A 11 -3.56 3.77 -11.61
CA LEU A 11 -3.63 3.76 -10.15
C LEU A 11 -4.93 4.36 -9.63
N LEU A 12 -5.36 5.47 -10.21
CA LEU A 12 -6.63 6.10 -9.83
C LEU A 12 -7.80 5.15 -10.07
N SER A 13 -7.81 4.44 -11.18
CA SER A 13 -8.86 3.44 -11.46
C SER A 13 -8.87 2.32 -10.43
N ARG A 14 -7.70 1.88 -9.96
CA ARG A 14 -7.61 0.86 -8.91
C ARG A 14 -8.08 1.41 -7.56
N LEU A 15 -7.70 2.64 -7.24
CA LEU A 15 -8.16 3.32 -6.02
C LEU A 15 -9.69 3.44 -6.00
N ASP A 16 -10.26 3.91 -7.09
CA ASP A 16 -11.72 4.08 -7.22
C ASP A 16 -12.44 2.74 -7.06
N TYR A 17 -11.93 1.69 -7.70
CA TYR A 17 -12.49 0.35 -7.58
C TYR A 17 -12.49 -0.13 -6.13
N LEU A 18 -11.35 -0.04 -5.46
CA LEU A 18 -11.22 -0.48 -4.07
C LEU A 18 -12.10 0.34 -3.14
N TRP A 19 -12.12 1.66 -3.33
CA TRP A 19 -12.94 2.53 -2.49
C TRP A 19 -14.42 2.21 -2.64
N THR A 20 -14.90 2.14 -3.87
CA THR A 20 -16.30 1.86 -4.16
C THR A 20 -16.75 0.50 -3.63
N LYS A 21 -15.91 -0.53 -3.80
CA LYS A 21 -16.29 -1.91 -3.48
C LYS A 21 -16.05 -2.29 -2.03
N HIS A 22 -14.99 -1.80 -1.41
CA HIS A 22 -14.57 -2.25 -0.08
C HIS A 22 -14.50 -1.14 0.99
N PHE A 23 -14.55 0.11 0.59
CA PHE A 23 -14.46 1.26 1.48
C PHE A 23 -15.62 2.25 1.28
N SER A 24 -16.76 1.76 0.80
CA SER A 24 -17.92 2.61 0.51
C SER A 24 -18.50 3.30 1.75
N ASP A 25 -18.23 2.76 2.94
CA ASP A 25 -18.60 3.35 4.22
C ASP A 25 -17.67 4.48 4.67
N VAL A 26 -16.56 4.68 3.97
CA VAL A 26 -15.55 5.69 4.33
C VAL A 26 -15.76 6.94 3.47
N ASP A 27 -16.12 8.04 4.12
CA ASP A 27 -16.29 9.31 3.43
C ASP A 27 -14.95 9.89 2.99
N GLN A 28 -14.92 10.40 1.76
CA GLN A 28 -13.79 11.18 1.28
C GLN A 28 -13.93 12.61 1.80
N LYS A 29 -13.22 12.92 2.89
CA LYS A 29 -13.35 14.20 3.60
C LYS A 29 -12.47 15.31 3.06
N ASN A 30 -11.53 14.97 2.19
CA ASN A 30 -10.63 15.91 1.53
C ASN A 30 -10.30 15.41 0.12
N LYS A 31 -9.48 16.13 -0.61
CA LYS A 31 -8.96 15.66 -1.90
C LYS A 31 -7.98 14.54 -1.67
N VAL A 32 -8.11 13.45 -2.42
CA VAL A 32 -7.20 12.31 -2.36
C VAL A 32 -6.57 12.11 -3.72
N PHE A 33 -5.25 12.17 -3.76
CA PHE A 33 -4.47 11.96 -4.98
C PHE A 33 -3.67 10.66 -4.83
N ILE A 34 -3.43 10.01 -5.96
CA ILE A 34 -2.58 8.82 -6.01
C ILE A 34 -1.65 8.92 -7.20
N LYS A 35 -0.39 8.58 -6.99
CA LYS A 35 0.59 8.53 -8.07
C LYS A 35 1.71 7.55 -7.76
N PHE A 36 2.45 7.15 -8.79
CA PHE A 36 3.70 6.43 -8.61
C PHE A 36 4.79 7.37 -8.12
N GLY A 37 5.56 6.92 -7.14
CA GLY A 37 6.77 7.56 -6.70
C GLY A 37 8.01 6.90 -7.32
N ARG A 38 9.16 7.16 -6.74
CA ARG A 38 10.41 6.53 -7.15
C ARG A 38 10.39 5.03 -6.82
N ALA A 39 11.09 4.23 -7.62
CA ALA A 39 11.34 2.85 -7.29
C ALA A 39 12.20 2.75 -6.03
N ALA A 40 11.80 1.90 -5.10
CA ALA A 40 12.48 1.69 -3.83
C ALA A 40 12.41 0.21 -3.45
N LYS A 41 13.42 -0.27 -2.71
CA LYS A 41 13.50 -1.69 -2.35
C LYS A 41 12.59 -2.08 -1.19
N TYR A 42 12.36 -1.18 -0.23
CA TYR A 42 11.78 -1.52 1.06
C TYR A 42 10.52 -0.76 1.45
N ARG A 43 10.11 0.21 0.66
CA ARG A 43 8.91 0.99 0.91
C ARG A 43 7.97 0.87 -0.28
N PHE A 44 6.83 0.24 -0.10
CA PHE A 44 5.89 -0.02 -1.19
C PHE A 44 4.86 1.08 -1.37
N GLY A 45 4.46 1.72 -0.30
CA GLY A 45 3.51 2.81 -0.37
C GLY A 45 3.61 3.75 0.82
N SER A 46 2.99 4.90 0.68
CA SER A 46 2.85 5.88 1.74
C SER A 46 1.62 6.75 1.53
N ILE A 47 1.16 7.38 2.60
CA ILE A 47 0.13 8.41 2.54
C ILE A 47 0.60 9.62 3.34
N ARG A 48 0.39 10.82 2.79
CA ARG A 48 0.73 12.09 3.43
C ARG A 48 -0.44 13.05 3.35
N LEU A 49 -0.63 13.81 4.41
CA LEU A 49 -1.60 14.90 4.43
C LEU A 49 -0.88 16.23 4.18
N ASP A 50 -1.38 16.97 3.20
CA ASP A 50 -1.00 18.37 3.00
C ASP A 50 -2.13 19.25 3.56
N PRO A 51 -1.96 19.82 4.78
CA PRO A 51 -3.03 20.59 5.39
C PRO A 51 -3.32 21.90 4.68
N LYS A 52 -2.35 22.46 3.95
CA LYS A 52 -2.53 23.71 3.19
C LYS A 52 -3.44 23.50 1.99
N LYS A 53 -3.36 22.33 1.36
CA LYS A 53 -4.17 22.00 0.19
C LYS A 53 -5.42 21.21 0.53
N ASP A 54 -5.58 20.85 1.81
CA ASP A 54 -6.62 19.92 2.27
C ASP A 54 -6.66 18.66 1.39
N ALA A 55 -5.49 18.06 1.24
CA ALA A 55 -5.30 16.93 0.36
C ALA A 55 -4.46 15.83 1.02
N SER A 56 -4.86 14.59 0.78
CA SER A 56 -4.06 13.41 1.10
C SER A 56 -3.43 12.87 -0.19
N LEU A 57 -2.15 12.57 -0.16
CA LEU A 57 -1.42 12.03 -1.30
C LEU A 57 -0.96 10.60 -0.99
N ILE A 58 -1.43 9.66 -1.80
CA ILE A 58 -0.98 8.27 -1.77
C ILE A 58 0.13 8.11 -2.81
N LEU A 59 1.29 7.63 -2.37
CA LEU A 59 2.40 7.29 -3.24
C LEU A 59 2.56 5.77 -3.30
N ILE A 60 2.68 5.24 -4.51
CA ILE A 60 2.90 3.82 -4.76
C ILE A 60 4.29 3.65 -5.36
N ASN A 61 5.01 2.66 -4.88
CA ASN A 61 6.37 2.39 -5.33
C ASN A 61 6.42 2.24 -6.87
N GLY A 62 7.33 2.99 -7.50
CA GLY A 62 7.49 2.99 -8.96
C GLY A 62 7.85 1.63 -9.55
N MET A 63 8.43 0.70 -8.77
CA MET A 63 8.68 -0.65 -9.28
C MET A 63 7.40 -1.42 -9.59
N PHE A 64 6.26 -0.99 -9.03
CA PHE A 64 4.94 -1.60 -9.30
C PHE A 64 4.36 -1.22 -10.66
N LYS A 65 5.04 -0.39 -11.42
CA LYS A 65 4.76 -0.19 -12.85
C LYS A 65 5.04 -1.44 -13.67
N ASP A 66 5.92 -2.31 -13.19
CA ASP A 66 6.26 -3.56 -13.85
C ASP A 66 5.07 -4.53 -13.75
N GLU A 67 4.58 -4.97 -14.90
CA GLU A 67 3.47 -5.91 -14.98
C GLU A 67 3.78 -7.30 -14.42
N LYS A 68 5.04 -7.61 -14.15
CA LYS A 68 5.43 -8.83 -13.41
C LYS A 68 4.97 -8.80 -11.96
N VAL A 69 4.79 -7.61 -11.39
CA VAL A 69 4.19 -7.49 -10.06
C VAL A 69 2.68 -7.73 -10.20
N PRO A 70 2.11 -8.70 -9.48
CA PRO A 70 0.68 -8.99 -9.59
C PRO A 70 -0.18 -7.76 -9.24
N VAL A 71 -1.27 -7.56 -9.95
CA VAL A 71 -2.23 -6.48 -9.67
C VAL A 71 -2.71 -6.54 -8.22
N LYS A 72 -2.93 -7.75 -7.69
CA LYS A 72 -3.36 -7.92 -6.29
C LYS A 72 -2.35 -7.36 -5.29
N VAL A 73 -1.07 -7.36 -5.61
CA VAL A 73 -0.04 -6.77 -4.74
C VAL A 73 -0.12 -5.24 -4.76
N VAL A 74 -0.36 -4.66 -5.93
CA VAL A 74 -0.59 -3.22 -6.05
C VAL A 74 -1.87 -2.84 -5.31
N ASP A 75 -2.94 -3.58 -5.51
CA ASP A 75 -4.21 -3.36 -4.81
C ASP A 75 -4.05 -3.48 -3.30
N HIS A 76 -3.26 -4.44 -2.82
CA HIS A 76 -2.96 -4.59 -1.40
C HIS A 76 -2.31 -3.32 -0.86
N THR A 77 -1.34 -2.78 -1.57
CA THR A 77 -0.64 -1.56 -1.17
C THR A 77 -1.61 -0.37 -1.11
N ILE A 78 -2.45 -0.21 -2.12
CA ILE A 78 -3.47 0.86 -2.13
C ILE A 78 -4.43 0.68 -0.95
N ALA A 79 -4.92 -0.53 -0.72
CA ALA A 79 -5.84 -0.82 0.37
C ALA A 79 -5.18 -0.54 1.74
N HIS A 80 -3.92 -0.86 1.90
CA HIS A 80 -3.15 -0.55 3.12
C HIS A 80 -3.18 0.95 3.41
N GLU A 81 -2.95 1.78 2.41
CA GLU A 81 -2.99 3.24 2.56
C GLU A 81 -4.41 3.75 2.80
N LEU A 82 -5.43 3.13 2.18
CA LEU A 82 -6.83 3.45 2.46
C LEU A 82 -7.22 3.12 3.90
N VAL A 83 -6.67 2.06 4.49
CA VAL A 83 -6.90 1.77 5.91
C VAL A 83 -6.31 2.87 6.78
N HIS A 84 -5.11 3.34 6.47
CA HIS A 84 -4.55 4.50 7.18
C HIS A 84 -5.45 5.71 7.07
N TYR A 85 -5.96 6.00 5.88
CA TYR A 85 -6.91 7.08 5.67
C TYR A 85 -8.16 6.92 6.54
N THR A 86 -8.72 5.71 6.57
CA THR A 86 -9.91 5.38 7.37
C THR A 86 -9.66 5.55 8.87
N HIS A 87 -8.47 5.17 9.33
CA HIS A 87 -8.09 5.26 10.74
C HIS A 87 -7.65 6.67 11.18
N GLY A 88 -7.70 7.65 10.30
CA GLY A 88 -7.36 9.03 10.60
C GLY A 88 -5.88 9.35 10.58
N PHE A 89 -5.06 8.50 9.94
CA PHE A 89 -3.66 8.79 9.69
C PHE A 89 -3.51 9.46 8.32
N SER A 90 -2.93 10.65 8.30
CA SER A 90 -2.76 11.45 7.08
C SER A 90 -4.08 11.75 6.37
N SER A 91 -5.16 11.94 7.13
CA SER A 91 -6.49 12.26 6.63
C SER A 91 -7.26 13.10 7.65
N PRO A 92 -8.40 13.73 7.26
CA PRO A 92 -9.25 14.46 8.18
C PRO A 92 -10.11 13.58 9.09
N HIS A 93 -10.13 12.26 8.89
CA HIS A 93 -10.88 11.35 9.74
C HIS A 93 -10.35 11.36 11.17
N LYS A 94 -11.23 11.07 12.11
CA LYS A 94 -10.84 10.92 13.51
C LYS A 94 -9.84 9.77 13.65
N LYS A 95 -8.76 10.03 14.37
CA LYS A 95 -7.73 9.04 14.67
C LYS A 95 -8.29 7.95 15.58
N GLN A 96 -8.29 6.72 15.11
CA GLN A 96 -8.88 5.58 15.82
C GLN A 96 -7.86 4.84 16.69
N TYR A 97 -6.58 4.94 16.37
CA TYR A 97 -5.49 4.25 17.07
C TYR A 97 -4.34 5.21 17.33
N SER A 98 -3.56 4.97 18.39
CA SER A 98 -2.39 5.80 18.67
C SER A 98 -1.21 5.51 17.73
N HIS A 99 -1.16 4.30 17.16
CA HIS A 99 -0.12 3.87 16.23
C HIS A 99 -0.75 3.27 14.96
N PRO A 100 -0.21 3.59 13.77
CA PRO A 100 -0.85 3.15 12.52
C PRO A 100 -0.76 1.63 12.26
N HIS A 101 0.28 0.97 12.76
CA HIS A 101 0.52 -0.46 12.45
C HIS A 101 0.45 -1.39 13.65
N LYS A 102 0.36 -0.87 14.85
CA LYS A 102 0.46 -1.68 16.06
C LYS A 102 -0.75 -2.61 16.22
N GLY A 103 -0.50 -3.86 16.62
CA GLY A 103 -1.56 -4.82 16.94
C GLY A 103 -2.23 -5.46 15.73
N GLY A 104 -1.62 -5.36 14.56
CA GLY A 104 -2.18 -5.96 13.35
C GLY A 104 -3.48 -5.30 12.88
N VAL A 105 -3.70 -4.04 13.22
CA VAL A 105 -4.96 -3.33 12.93
C VAL A 105 -5.24 -3.20 11.44
N ILE A 106 -4.18 -3.09 10.61
CA ILE A 106 -4.35 -2.97 9.16
C ILE A 106 -4.91 -4.26 8.57
N ASP A 107 -4.28 -5.39 8.85
CA ASP A 107 -4.74 -6.68 8.33
C ASP A 107 -6.13 -7.04 8.86
N LYS A 108 -6.42 -6.74 10.12
CA LYS A 108 -7.75 -6.95 10.69
C LYS A 108 -8.83 -6.16 9.94
N GLU A 109 -8.56 -4.88 9.67
CA GLU A 109 -9.48 -4.03 8.91
C GLU A 109 -9.65 -4.57 7.48
N MET A 110 -8.58 -4.95 6.84
CA MET A 110 -8.63 -5.51 5.48
C MET A 110 -9.44 -6.81 5.44
N LEU A 111 -9.26 -7.70 6.42
CA LEU A 111 -10.05 -8.94 6.51
C LEU A 111 -11.53 -8.65 6.68
N GLN A 112 -11.90 -7.71 7.53
CA GLN A 112 -13.28 -7.30 7.73
C GLN A 112 -13.92 -6.73 6.46
N ARG A 113 -13.11 -6.13 5.59
CA ARG A 113 -13.55 -5.57 4.31
C ARG A 113 -13.54 -6.56 3.15
N GLY A 114 -13.28 -7.83 3.42
CA GLY A 114 -13.27 -8.88 2.40
C GLY A 114 -12.02 -8.88 1.51
N LEU A 115 -10.91 -8.37 2.02
CA LEU A 115 -9.65 -8.24 1.27
C LEU A 115 -8.61 -9.31 1.64
N GLY A 116 -9.05 -10.44 2.19
CA GLY A 116 -8.15 -11.52 2.61
C GLY A 116 -7.31 -12.11 1.47
N ASP A 117 -7.85 -12.14 0.26
CA ASP A 117 -7.13 -12.61 -0.93
C ASP A 117 -5.97 -11.69 -1.31
N LEU A 118 -6.10 -10.39 -1.09
CA LEU A 118 -5.01 -9.42 -1.30
C LEU A 118 -3.87 -9.66 -0.30
N ILE A 119 -4.21 -9.93 0.95
CA ILE A 119 -3.22 -10.24 1.99
C ILE A 119 -2.43 -11.50 1.61
N LYS A 120 -3.11 -12.55 1.17
CA LYS A 120 -2.47 -13.79 0.73
C LYS A 120 -1.53 -13.56 -0.46
N ALA A 121 -2.00 -12.84 -1.47
CA ALA A 121 -1.21 -12.53 -2.66
C ALA A 121 0.03 -11.73 -2.30
N TYR A 122 -0.11 -10.73 -1.44
CA TYR A 122 1.00 -9.93 -0.96
C TYR A 122 2.04 -10.76 -0.21
N LYS A 123 1.62 -11.58 0.74
CA LYS A 123 2.53 -12.42 1.54
C LYS A 123 3.31 -13.41 0.66
N SER A 124 2.63 -14.02 -0.31
CA SER A 124 3.27 -14.94 -1.25
C SER A 124 4.31 -14.22 -2.12
N TRP A 125 3.92 -13.09 -2.70
CA TRP A 125 4.83 -12.28 -3.50
C TRP A 125 6.02 -11.77 -2.68
N LEU A 126 5.77 -11.30 -1.45
CA LEU A 126 6.80 -10.76 -0.57
C LEU A 126 7.85 -11.81 -0.20
N LYS A 127 7.43 -13.04 0.00
CA LYS A 127 8.36 -14.15 0.28
C LYS A 127 9.37 -14.33 -0.85
N ASP A 128 8.91 -14.33 -2.09
CA ASP A 128 9.77 -14.45 -3.27
C ASP A 128 10.61 -13.20 -3.49
N TYR A 129 10.03 -12.03 -3.29
CA TYR A 129 10.73 -10.75 -3.40
C TYR A 129 11.89 -10.66 -2.41
N ARG A 130 11.69 -11.07 -1.15
CA ARG A 130 12.75 -11.09 -0.13
C ARG A 130 13.89 -12.00 -0.52
N LYS A 131 13.61 -13.12 -1.15
CA LYS A 131 14.65 -14.02 -1.67
C LYS A 131 15.49 -13.33 -2.74
N SER A 132 14.88 -12.56 -3.61
CA SER A 132 15.57 -11.84 -4.67
C SER A 132 16.49 -10.74 -4.12
N LEU A 133 16.22 -10.23 -2.93
CA LEU A 133 17.00 -9.18 -2.28
C LEU A 133 18.17 -9.71 -1.45
N LYS A 134 18.23 -11.02 -1.18
CA LYS A 134 19.30 -11.57 -0.36
C LYS A 134 20.64 -11.36 -1.09
N PRO A 135 21.60 -10.68 -0.46
CA PRO A 135 22.92 -10.56 -1.06
C PRO A 135 23.54 -11.96 -1.22
N VAL A 136 24.36 -12.13 -2.25
CA VAL A 136 25.21 -13.31 -2.38
C VAL A 136 25.90 -13.55 -1.05
N VAL A 137 25.79 -14.78 -0.53
CA VAL A 137 26.23 -15.13 0.82
C VAL A 137 27.67 -14.67 1.06
N ARG A 138 27.82 -13.74 1.98
CA ARG A 138 29.13 -13.41 2.53
C ARG A 138 29.20 -13.98 3.93
N LYS A 139 30.27 -14.71 4.21
CA LYS A 139 30.55 -15.28 5.54
C LYS A 139 30.43 -14.20 6.61
N ARG A 140 29.82 -14.55 7.76
CA ARG A 140 29.80 -13.74 9.00
C ARG A 140 28.99 -12.45 8.94
N ARG A 141 27.95 -12.37 8.16
CA ARG A 141 27.07 -11.22 8.21
C ARG A 141 26.01 -11.37 9.26
N SER A 142 25.65 -10.23 9.85
CA SER A 142 24.57 -10.16 10.83
C SER A 142 23.30 -10.74 10.22
N ARG A 143 22.55 -11.49 11.02
CA ARG A 143 21.26 -12.05 10.67
C ARG A 143 20.19 -10.97 10.64
N ARG A 144 20.47 -9.82 10.02
CA ARG A 144 19.47 -8.75 9.90
C ARG A 144 18.34 -9.20 9.00
N LEU A 145 17.13 -9.20 9.55
CA LEU A 145 15.94 -9.37 8.76
C LEU A 145 15.74 -8.14 7.89
N ILE A 146 15.42 -8.40 6.62
CA ILE A 146 14.99 -7.32 5.72
C ILE A 146 13.59 -6.93 6.13
N ARG A 147 13.42 -5.67 6.55
CA ARG A 147 12.11 -5.13 6.91
C ARG A 147 11.56 -4.29 5.78
N ILE A 148 10.33 -4.58 5.41
CA ILE A 148 9.56 -3.69 4.55
C ILE A 148 9.02 -2.55 5.41
N ARG A 149 9.22 -1.32 4.96
CA ARG A 149 8.77 -0.14 5.69
C ARG A 149 7.45 0.37 5.15
N TRP A 150 6.52 0.58 6.05
CA TRP A 150 5.26 1.27 5.78
C TRP A 150 5.26 2.62 6.50
N ILE A 151 4.71 3.62 5.85
CA ILE A 151 4.50 4.95 6.44
C ILE A 151 3.08 5.07 6.90
#